data_9cbc20099116cb30c6d46d8b2cc75802
#
_entry.id   9cbc20099116cb30c6d46d8b2cc75802
#
_cell.length_a   1.000
_cell.length_b   1.000
_cell.length_c   1.000
_cell.angle_alpha   90.00
_cell.angle_beta   90.00
_cell.angle_gamma   90.00
#
_symmetry.space_group_name_H-M   'P 1'
#
loop_
_entity.id
_entity.type
_entity.pdbx_description
1 polymer ?
#
loop_
_entity_poly.entity_id
_entity_poly.type
_entity_poly.pdbx_seq_one_letter_code
_entity_poly.pdbx_strand_id
1 'polypeptide(L)'
;MATIHLILQGKGGVGKSMIAALIAQYQLTKGKRPLCLDTDPVNASFQAYKGLPVTRLNILQDEEIDPRSFDQLVELISQAKGDVVIDNGASSFVPLSAYLITNHVPALLQSLSHQIVVHTVITGGQAQSDTLHGWTQLVKQFPSDVSFVVWLNPYWGPIERDGKPFEQMKAYTAHKDRVSAIIRLPDLKKETFGRDLSDMLQAHLTFEEAMALPSLTIMTRQRLSIIKKQLFEQLAAVPVL
;
A
#
# COMPACT_ATOMS: atom_id res chain seq x y z
N MET A 1 12.33 14.26 -10.53
CA MET A 1 11.73 12.94 -10.78
C MET A 1 11.31 12.36 -9.45
N ALA A 2 10.05 11.96 -9.31
CA ALA A 2 9.50 11.34 -8.11
C ALA A 2 8.81 10.03 -8.47
N THR A 3 8.83 9.06 -7.56
CA THR A 3 8.00 7.85 -7.67
C THR A 3 6.74 8.03 -6.85
N ILE A 4 5.59 7.81 -7.48
CA ILE A 4 4.27 7.96 -6.86
C ILE A 4 3.74 6.56 -6.54
N HIS A 5 3.76 6.20 -5.26
CA HIS A 5 3.28 4.92 -4.76
C HIS A 5 1.79 5.05 -4.40
N LEU A 6 0.92 4.46 -5.22
CA LEU A 6 -0.52 4.41 -5.01
C LEU A 6 -0.92 3.06 -4.42
N ILE A 7 -1.46 3.03 -3.20
CA ILE A 7 -1.94 1.79 -2.59
C ILE A 7 -3.44 1.63 -2.91
N LEU A 8 -3.76 0.79 -3.90
CA LEU A 8 -5.10 0.64 -4.45
C LEU A 8 -5.65 -0.77 -4.28
N GLN A 9 -6.78 -0.91 -3.59
CA GLN A 9 -7.56 -2.14 -3.51
C GLN A 9 -8.96 -1.82 -3.00
N GLY A 10 -9.98 -2.32 -3.71
CA GLY A 10 -11.39 -2.07 -3.36
C GLY A 10 -11.88 -2.82 -2.12
N LYS A 11 -11.16 -3.84 -1.65
CA LYS A 11 -11.52 -4.56 -0.43
C LYS A 11 -10.99 -3.84 0.81
N GLY A 12 -11.87 -3.62 1.78
CA GLY A 12 -11.51 -3.10 3.10
C GLY A 12 -10.80 -4.15 3.97
N GLY A 13 -9.95 -3.71 4.92
CA GLY A 13 -9.32 -4.57 5.91
C GLY A 13 -8.21 -5.50 5.38
N VAL A 14 -7.69 -5.29 4.18
CA VAL A 14 -6.65 -6.15 3.58
C VAL A 14 -5.21 -5.69 3.85
N GLY A 15 -5.03 -4.55 4.55
CA GLY A 15 -3.72 -4.06 4.97
C GLY A 15 -3.16 -2.90 4.13
N LYS A 16 -3.98 -2.14 3.40
CA LYS A 16 -3.53 -0.98 2.59
C LYS A 16 -2.73 0.03 3.40
N SER A 17 -3.31 0.55 4.47
CA SER A 17 -2.65 1.56 5.32
C SER A 17 -1.38 1.05 6.01
N MET A 18 -1.34 -0.25 6.37
CA MET A 18 -0.12 -0.90 6.83
C MET A 18 0.96 -0.87 5.74
N ILE A 19 0.62 -1.17 4.50
CA ILE A 19 1.56 -1.15 3.36
C ILE A 19 2.06 0.27 3.11
N ALA A 20 1.17 1.26 3.12
CA ALA A 20 1.55 2.66 3.02
C ALA A 20 2.56 3.05 4.12
N ALA A 21 2.26 2.69 5.37
CA ALA A 21 3.15 2.93 6.50
C ALA A 21 4.49 2.18 6.37
N LEU A 22 4.51 0.95 5.85
CA LEU A 22 5.75 0.19 5.61
C LEU A 22 6.64 0.87 4.55
N ILE A 23 6.05 1.29 3.43
CA ILE A 23 6.78 1.99 2.36
C ILE A 23 7.35 3.31 2.89
N ALA A 24 6.54 4.10 3.60
CA ALA A 24 6.99 5.37 4.18
C ALA A 24 8.15 5.16 5.18
N GLN A 25 8.04 4.18 6.09
CA GLN A 25 9.11 3.84 7.03
C GLN A 25 10.39 3.38 6.30
N TYR A 26 10.25 2.54 5.27
CA TYR A 26 11.38 2.09 4.48
C TYR A 26 12.10 3.27 3.81
N GLN A 27 11.36 4.19 3.18
CA GLN A 27 11.92 5.39 2.56
C GLN A 27 12.67 6.27 3.58
N LEU A 28 12.13 6.43 4.79
CA LEU A 28 12.81 7.16 5.88
C LEU A 28 14.15 6.51 6.26
N THR A 29 14.25 5.17 6.27
CA THR A 29 15.55 4.49 6.55
C THR A 29 16.59 4.69 5.44
N LYS A 30 16.15 5.10 4.24
CA LYS A 30 17.04 5.50 3.14
C LYS A 30 17.40 6.99 3.16
N GLY A 31 17.01 7.70 4.21
CA GLY A 31 17.22 9.15 4.31
C GLY A 31 16.30 9.97 3.41
N LYS A 32 15.33 9.34 2.73
CA LYS A 32 14.32 10.01 1.94
C LYS A 32 13.19 10.52 2.84
N ARG A 33 12.51 11.58 2.42
CA ARG A 33 11.33 12.13 3.11
C ARG A 33 10.15 12.12 2.14
N PRO A 34 9.41 11.03 2.05
CA PRO A 34 8.28 10.95 1.14
C PRO A 34 7.16 11.90 1.57
N LEU A 35 6.44 12.45 0.59
CA LEU A 35 5.14 13.07 0.83
C LEU A 35 4.13 11.96 1.09
N CYS A 36 3.58 11.89 2.29
CA CYS A 36 2.60 10.88 2.68
C CYS A 36 1.20 11.48 2.68
N LEU A 37 0.28 10.88 1.93
CA LEU A 37 -1.09 11.35 1.77
C LEU A 37 -2.08 10.25 2.15
N ASP A 38 -3.05 10.58 2.99
CA ASP A 38 -4.17 9.70 3.34
C ASP A 38 -5.44 10.23 2.69
N THR A 39 -6.02 9.46 1.78
CA THR A 39 -7.26 9.77 1.07
C THR A 39 -8.41 8.86 1.46
N ASP A 40 -8.30 8.12 2.58
CA ASP A 40 -9.45 7.33 3.09
C ASP A 40 -10.46 8.28 3.76
N PRO A 41 -11.66 8.43 3.19
CA PRO A 41 -12.65 9.34 3.75
C PRO A 41 -13.25 8.83 5.06
N VAL A 42 -13.20 7.51 5.30
CA VAL A 42 -13.85 6.86 6.44
C VAL A 42 -12.85 6.62 7.57
N ASN A 43 -11.73 5.97 7.26
CA ASN A 43 -10.76 5.51 8.25
C ASN A 43 -9.39 6.10 7.95
N ALA A 44 -9.06 7.24 8.49
CA ALA A 44 -7.75 7.86 8.30
C ALA A 44 -6.62 7.07 9.03
N SER A 45 -6.50 5.77 8.70
CA SER A 45 -5.60 4.85 9.39
C SER A 45 -4.12 5.16 9.14
N PHE A 46 -3.78 5.68 7.96
CA PHE A 46 -2.42 6.08 7.66
C PHE A 46 -2.05 7.37 8.41
N GLN A 47 -2.97 8.34 8.50
CA GLN A 47 -2.76 9.57 9.29
C GLN A 47 -2.59 9.29 10.78
N ALA A 48 -3.09 8.17 11.28
CA ALA A 48 -2.98 7.82 12.70
C ALA A 48 -1.53 7.52 13.14
N TYR A 49 -0.63 7.18 12.20
CA TYR A 49 0.81 6.97 12.48
C TYR A 49 1.50 8.30 12.77
N LYS A 50 1.65 8.66 14.05
CA LYS A 50 2.24 9.95 14.48
C LYS A 50 3.72 10.09 14.15
N GLY A 51 4.46 8.98 14.05
CA GLY A 51 5.86 8.95 13.63
C GLY A 51 6.07 9.16 12.12
N LEU A 52 5.00 9.31 11.34
CA LEU A 52 5.08 9.57 9.90
C LEU A 52 4.46 10.94 9.56
N PRO A 53 5.04 11.69 8.60
CA PRO A 53 4.53 13.01 8.21
C PRO A 53 3.35 12.87 7.24
N VAL A 54 2.23 12.31 7.71
CA VAL A 54 1.06 12.05 6.87
C VAL A 54 0.10 13.23 6.87
N THR A 55 -0.25 13.71 5.68
CA THR A 55 -1.29 14.71 5.45
C THR A 55 -2.57 14.01 4.98
N ARG A 56 -3.68 14.27 5.65
CA ARG A 56 -4.99 13.82 5.19
C ARG A 56 -5.53 14.78 4.14
N LEU A 57 -6.03 14.23 3.04
CA LEU A 57 -6.82 14.96 2.06
C LEU A 57 -8.28 14.65 2.26
N ASN A 58 -9.08 15.71 2.51
CA ASN A 58 -10.52 15.54 2.55
C ASN A 58 -11.05 15.45 1.13
N ILE A 59 -11.63 14.29 0.80
CA ILE A 59 -12.22 14.03 -0.53
C ILE A 59 -13.76 14.00 -0.48
N LEU A 60 -14.36 14.36 0.66
CA LEU A 60 -15.81 14.43 0.81
C LEU A 60 -16.30 15.87 0.72
N GLN A 61 -17.41 16.03 0.01
CA GLN A 61 -18.29 17.18 0.06
C GLN A 61 -19.72 16.67 0.30
N ASP A 62 -20.42 17.24 1.28
CA ASP A 62 -21.78 16.85 1.65
C ASP A 62 -21.96 15.32 1.86
N GLU A 63 -20.96 14.70 2.56
CA GLU A 63 -20.86 13.26 2.85
C GLU A 63 -20.65 12.34 1.62
N GLU A 64 -20.55 12.90 0.42
CA GLU A 64 -20.26 12.17 -0.81
C GLU A 64 -18.82 12.43 -1.30
N ILE A 65 -18.25 11.48 -2.06
CA ILE A 65 -16.93 11.67 -2.66
C ILE A 65 -17.07 12.68 -3.79
N ASP A 66 -16.41 13.83 -3.63
CA ASP A 66 -16.32 14.84 -4.70
C ASP A 66 -15.10 14.56 -5.59
N PRO A 67 -15.32 14.20 -6.88
CA PRO A 67 -14.21 13.97 -7.81
C PRO A 67 -13.27 15.16 -7.98
N ARG A 68 -13.72 16.40 -7.77
CA ARG A 68 -12.86 17.59 -7.83
C ARG A 68 -11.84 17.66 -6.69
N SER A 69 -12.13 17.01 -5.57
CA SER A 69 -11.15 16.90 -4.48
C SER A 69 -9.88 16.14 -4.90
N PHE A 70 -9.95 15.32 -5.95
CA PHE A 70 -8.77 14.68 -6.52
C PHE A 70 -7.89 15.63 -7.35
N ASP A 71 -8.40 16.81 -7.76
CA ASP A 71 -7.57 17.83 -8.38
C ASP A 71 -6.47 18.29 -7.43
N GLN A 72 -6.81 18.46 -6.13
CA GLN A 72 -5.82 18.80 -5.12
C GLN A 72 -4.77 17.70 -4.93
N LEU A 73 -5.17 16.42 -5.00
CA LEU A 73 -4.24 15.30 -4.97
C LEU A 73 -3.24 15.39 -6.12
N VAL A 74 -3.74 15.59 -7.35
CA VAL A 74 -2.89 15.68 -8.55
C VAL A 74 -1.97 16.88 -8.48
N GLU A 75 -2.44 18.03 -7.99
CA GLU A 75 -1.63 19.23 -7.81
C GLU A 75 -0.46 18.97 -6.85
N LEU A 76 -0.71 18.34 -5.68
CA LEU A 76 0.33 17.99 -4.72
C LEU A 76 1.36 17.02 -5.29
N ILE A 77 0.90 16.00 -6.03
CA ILE A 77 1.78 15.01 -6.65
C ILE A 77 2.64 15.67 -7.73
N SER A 78 2.05 16.51 -8.58
CA SER A 78 2.73 17.17 -9.71
C SER A 78 3.90 18.05 -9.26
N GLN A 79 3.82 18.62 -8.07
CA GLN A 79 4.83 19.48 -7.46
C GLN A 79 5.82 18.74 -6.58
N ALA A 80 5.67 17.41 -6.41
CA ALA A 80 6.50 16.63 -5.51
C ALA A 80 7.96 16.59 -5.95
N LYS A 81 8.87 16.93 -5.01
CA LYS A 81 10.32 16.88 -5.24
C LYS A 81 10.97 15.56 -4.84
N GLY A 82 10.22 14.71 -4.15
CA GLY A 82 10.62 13.37 -3.68
C GLY A 82 9.47 12.39 -3.84
N ASP A 83 9.69 11.14 -3.43
CA ASP A 83 8.69 10.09 -3.56
C ASP A 83 7.40 10.44 -2.80
N VAL A 84 6.28 9.94 -3.29
CA VAL A 84 4.95 10.16 -2.71
C VAL A 84 4.33 8.82 -2.36
N VAL A 85 3.74 8.68 -1.18
CA VAL A 85 3.01 7.50 -0.73
C VAL A 85 1.57 7.87 -0.44
N ILE A 86 0.63 7.24 -1.15
CA ILE A 86 -0.79 7.57 -1.07
C ILE A 86 -1.56 6.35 -0.61
N ASP A 87 -2.14 6.41 0.59
CA ASP A 87 -3.10 5.43 1.07
C ASP A 87 -4.50 5.80 0.61
N ASN A 88 -5.21 4.83 0.04
CA ASN A 88 -6.55 5.03 -0.47
C ASN A 88 -7.57 4.12 0.23
N GLY A 89 -8.70 4.70 0.62
CA GLY A 89 -9.80 3.96 1.20
C GLY A 89 -10.46 2.97 0.23
N ALA A 90 -11.10 1.95 0.76
CA ALA A 90 -11.85 1.00 -0.07
C ALA A 90 -13.02 1.67 -0.82
N SER A 91 -13.70 2.61 -0.17
CA SER A 91 -14.82 3.37 -0.75
C SER A 91 -14.40 4.30 -1.90
N SER A 92 -13.20 4.88 -1.80
CA SER A 92 -12.65 5.77 -2.83
C SER A 92 -11.88 5.05 -3.94
N PHE A 93 -11.76 3.72 -3.88
CA PHE A 93 -11.04 2.93 -4.90
C PHE A 93 -11.60 3.13 -6.31
N VAL A 94 -12.91 2.97 -6.50
CA VAL A 94 -13.54 3.11 -7.82
C VAL A 94 -13.53 4.57 -8.29
N PRO A 95 -13.99 5.57 -7.48
CA PRO A 95 -13.95 6.97 -7.88
C PRO A 95 -12.54 7.47 -8.23
N LEU A 96 -11.54 7.17 -7.40
CA LEU A 96 -10.17 7.61 -7.67
C LEU A 96 -9.60 6.96 -8.92
N SER A 97 -9.77 5.63 -9.09
CA SER A 97 -9.28 4.94 -10.28
C SER A 97 -9.92 5.49 -11.55
N ALA A 98 -11.24 5.70 -11.54
CA ALA A 98 -11.96 6.30 -12.66
C ALA A 98 -11.46 7.71 -12.97
N TYR A 99 -11.29 8.55 -11.94
CA TYR A 99 -10.76 9.91 -12.08
C TYR A 99 -9.37 9.92 -12.73
N LEU A 100 -8.44 9.11 -12.21
CA LEU A 100 -7.07 9.04 -12.72
C LEU A 100 -7.03 8.62 -14.20
N ILE A 101 -7.86 7.67 -14.60
CA ILE A 101 -7.89 7.16 -15.97
C ILE A 101 -8.60 8.15 -16.91
N THR A 102 -9.78 8.65 -16.53
CA THR A 102 -10.57 9.56 -17.38
C THR A 102 -9.84 10.87 -17.66
N ASN A 103 -9.08 11.36 -16.67
CA ASN A 103 -8.31 12.60 -16.80
C ASN A 103 -6.86 12.37 -17.29
N HIS A 104 -6.51 11.16 -17.74
CA HIS A 104 -5.17 10.83 -18.24
C HIS A 104 -4.04 11.21 -17.26
N VAL A 105 -4.30 11.15 -15.95
CA VAL A 105 -3.32 11.55 -14.91
C VAL A 105 -1.99 10.79 -15.02
N PRO A 106 -1.96 9.46 -15.32
CA PRO A 106 -0.69 8.78 -15.52
C PRO A 106 0.19 9.42 -16.61
N ALA A 107 -0.38 9.74 -17.77
CA ALA A 107 0.35 10.38 -18.86
C ALA A 107 0.81 11.80 -18.49
N LEU A 108 -0.03 12.57 -17.77
CA LEU A 108 0.34 13.88 -17.25
C LEU A 108 1.56 13.79 -16.32
N LEU A 109 1.52 12.91 -15.33
CA LEU A 109 2.62 12.75 -14.36
C LEU A 109 3.91 12.26 -15.03
N GLN A 110 3.80 11.38 -16.03
CA GLN A 110 4.94 10.95 -16.83
C GLN A 110 5.56 12.12 -17.61
N SER A 111 4.75 13.00 -18.20
CA SER A 111 5.24 14.20 -18.89
C SER A 111 6.00 15.16 -17.95
N LEU A 112 5.68 15.11 -16.65
CA LEU A 112 6.38 15.82 -15.58
C LEU A 112 7.57 15.03 -15.02
N SER A 113 7.97 13.94 -15.68
CA SER A 113 9.05 13.04 -15.27
C SER A 113 8.80 12.33 -13.92
N HIS A 114 7.55 12.10 -13.56
CA HIS A 114 7.18 11.24 -12.43
C HIS A 114 6.81 9.83 -12.91
N GLN A 115 7.04 8.84 -12.06
CA GLN A 115 6.67 7.44 -12.29
C GLN A 115 5.55 7.03 -11.34
N ILE A 116 4.52 6.34 -11.86
CA ILE A 116 3.47 5.77 -11.02
C ILE A 116 3.75 4.29 -10.79
N VAL A 117 3.64 3.89 -9.53
CA VAL A 117 3.69 2.50 -9.07
C VAL A 117 2.43 2.20 -8.29
N VAL A 118 1.63 1.28 -8.78
CA VAL A 118 0.42 0.84 -8.08
C VAL A 118 0.75 -0.37 -7.21
N HIS A 119 0.53 -0.23 -5.90
CA HIS A 119 0.60 -1.32 -4.93
C HIS A 119 -0.79 -1.89 -4.72
N THR A 120 -0.97 -3.17 -4.93
CA THR A 120 -2.25 -3.85 -4.68
C THR A 120 -2.06 -5.06 -3.78
N VAL A 121 -3.11 -5.44 -3.07
CA VAL A 121 -3.06 -6.53 -2.08
C VAL A 121 -3.89 -7.69 -2.57
N ILE A 122 -3.30 -8.88 -2.55
CA ILE A 122 -4.01 -10.14 -2.69
C ILE A 122 -4.01 -10.83 -1.33
N THR A 123 -5.15 -11.29 -0.87
CA THR A 123 -5.27 -12.01 0.40
C THR A 123 -5.99 -13.33 0.21
N GLY A 124 -5.77 -14.26 1.12
CA GLY A 124 -6.47 -15.55 1.13
C GLY A 124 -7.87 -15.48 1.77
N GLY A 125 -8.49 -16.62 1.96
CA GLY A 125 -9.78 -16.77 2.61
C GLY A 125 -10.94 -16.12 1.84
N GLN A 126 -11.94 -15.61 2.55
CA GLN A 126 -13.16 -15.08 1.95
C GLN A 126 -12.95 -13.88 1.02
N ALA A 127 -11.91 -13.09 1.25
CA ALA A 127 -11.63 -11.90 0.45
C ALA A 127 -10.75 -12.18 -0.79
N GLN A 128 -10.32 -13.42 -1.01
CA GLN A 128 -9.42 -13.76 -2.12
C GLN A 128 -10.01 -13.40 -3.48
N SER A 129 -11.26 -13.78 -3.74
CA SER A 129 -11.92 -13.51 -5.02
C SER A 129 -12.06 -12.00 -5.27
N ASP A 130 -12.42 -11.23 -4.24
CA ASP A 130 -12.57 -9.77 -4.35
C ASP A 130 -11.23 -9.09 -4.64
N THR A 131 -10.15 -9.53 -3.97
CA THR A 131 -8.83 -8.95 -4.18
C THR A 131 -8.22 -9.32 -5.53
N LEU A 132 -8.45 -10.55 -6.01
CA LEU A 132 -8.07 -10.97 -7.37
C LEU A 132 -8.87 -10.20 -8.44
N HIS A 133 -10.15 -9.93 -8.21
CA HIS A 133 -10.96 -9.13 -9.10
C HIS A 133 -10.44 -7.68 -9.16
N GLY A 134 -10.19 -7.05 -8.00
CA GLY A 134 -9.61 -5.71 -7.92
C GLY A 134 -8.27 -5.61 -8.67
N TRP A 135 -7.38 -6.58 -8.49
CA TRP A 135 -6.12 -6.69 -9.26
C TRP A 135 -6.39 -6.71 -10.78
N THR A 136 -7.30 -7.59 -11.22
CA THR A 136 -7.61 -7.73 -12.65
C THR A 136 -8.22 -6.46 -13.25
N GLN A 137 -9.02 -5.73 -12.47
CA GLN A 137 -9.55 -4.44 -12.90
C GLN A 137 -8.44 -3.39 -13.03
N LEU A 138 -7.58 -3.24 -12.02
CA LEU A 138 -6.48 -2.28 -12.03
C LEU A 138 -5.57 -2.48 -13.25
N VAL A 139 -5.11 -3.71 -13.48
CA VAL A 139 -4.15 -3.98 -14.55
C VAL A 139 -4.73 -3.78 -15.95
N LYS A 140 -6.06 -3.90 -16.10
CA LYS A 140 -6.76 -3.63 -17.37
C LYS A 140 -7.04 -2.16 -17.60
N GLN A 141 -7.26 -1.38 -16.54
CA GLN A 141 -7.63 0.02 -16.62
C GLN A 141 -6.43 0.94 -16.74
N PHE A 142 -5.36 0.64 -15.99
CA PHE A 142 -4.17 1.48 -16.00
C PHE A 142 -3.31 1.28 -17.27
N PRO A 143 -2.72 2.36 -17.82
CA PRO A 143 -1.84 2.29 -18.98
C PRO A 143 -0.65 1.33 -18.80
N SER A 144 -0.06 0.88 -19.91
CA SER A 144 1.00 -0.14 -19.90
C SER A 144 2.30 0.28 -19.25
N ASP A 145 2.55 1.57 -19.14
CA ASP A 145 3.71 2.20 -18.50
C ASP A 145 3.62 2.30 -16.97
N VAL A 146 2.43 2.05 -16.40
CA VAL A 146 2.25 1.99 -14.95
C VAL A 146 2.71 0.63 -14.42
N SER A 147 3.66 0.64 -13.50
CA SER A 147 4.19 -0.55 -12.84
C SER A 147 3.32 -1.00 -11.67
N PHE A 148 3.29 -2.31 -11.42
CA PHE A 148 2.55 -2.88 -10.29
C PHE A 148 3.46 -3.62 -9.34
N VAL A 149 3.23 -3.43 -8.04
CA VAL A 149 3.78 -4.25 -6.95
C VAL A 149 2.64 -4.98 -6.26
N VAL A 150 2.68 -6.30 -6.28
CA VAL A 150 1.64 -7.13 -5.67
C VAL A 150 2.07 -7.58 -4.29
N TRP A 151 1.24 -7.30 -3.29
CA TRP A 151 1.46 -7.72 -1.91
C TRP A 151 0.59 -8.92 -1.61
N LEU A 152 1.22 -10.03 -1.24
CA LEU A 152 0.54 -11.24 -0.80
C LEU A 152 0.40 -11.21 0.72
N ASN A 153 -0.83 -11.09 1.20
CA ASN A 153 -1.15 -11.03 2.62
C ASN A 153 -1.89 -12.32 3.08
N PRO A 154 -1.20 -13.27 3.71
CA PRO A 154 -1.78 -14.54 4.14
C PRO A 154 -2.58 -14.45 5.46
N TYR A 155 -2.79 -13.25 6.01
CA TYR A 155 -3.45 -13.06 7.31
C TYR A 155 -4.82 -13.78 7.43
N TRP A 156 -5.60 -13.83 6.34
CA TRP A 156 -6.90 -14.47 6.27
C TRP A 156 -6.85 -15.92 5.77
N GLY A 157 -5.67 -16.47 5.56
CA GLY A 157 -5.44 -17.82 5.09
C GLY A 157 -4.51 -17.89 3.88
N PRO A 158 -4.19 -19.11 3.42
CA PRO A 158 -3.29 -19.31 2.30
C PRO A 158 -3.86 -18.65 1.02
N ILE A 159 -2.95 -18.12 0.20
CA ILE A 159 -3.29 -17.51 -1.08
C ILE A 159 -3.09 -18.58 -2.16
N GLU A 160 -4.08 -19.42 -2.31
CA GLU A 160 -4.08 -20.49 -3.28
C GLU A 160 -5.48 -20.72 -3.87
N ARG A 161 -5.52 -21.25 -5.08
CA ARG A 161 -6.76 -21.65 -5.75
C ARG A 161 -6.52 -22.96 -6.51
N ASP A 162 -7.34 -23.96 -6.23
CA ASP A 162 -7.20 -25.30 -6.81
C ASP A 162 -5.78 -25.88 -6.60
N GLY A 163 -5.20 -25.68 -5.41
CA GLY A 163 -3.84 -26.09 -5.07
C GLY A 163 -2.73 -25.30 -5.76
N LYS A 164 -3.03 -24.21 -6.45
CA LYS A 164 -2.07 -23.37 -7.16
C LYS A 164 -1.82 -22.06 -6.41
N PRO A 165 -0.56 -21.69 -6.16
CA PRO A 165 -0.21 -20.39 -5.60
C PRO A 165 -0.54 -19.26 -6.58
N PHE A 166 -0.54 -18.01 -6.09
CA PHE A 166 -0.89 -16.82 -6.86
C PHE A 166 -0.15 -16.74 -8.22
N GLU A 167 1.13 -17.07 -8.26
CA GLU A 167 1.96 -17.00 -9.46
C GLU A 167 1.56 -18.01 -10.56
N GLN A 168 0.77 -19.00 -10.22
CA GLN A 168 0.22 -19.98 -11.17
C GLN A 168 -1.24 -19.70 -11.54
N MET A 169 -1.87 -18.70 -10.90
CA MET A 169 -3.25 -18.32 -11.21
C MET A 169 -3.32 -17.56 -12.54
N LYS A 170 -4.40 -17.77 -13.29
CA LYS A 170 -4.66 -17.03 -14.54
C LYS A 170 -4.63 -15.51 -14.35
N ALA A 171 -5.09 -15.02 -13.18
CA ALA A 171 -5.09 -13.60 -12.85
C ALA A 171 -3.69 -13.00 -12.86
N TYR A 172 -2.66 -13.75 -12.46
CA TYR A 172 -1.28 -13.32 -12.52
C TYR A 172 -0.64 -13.61 -13.89
N THR A 173 -0.72 -14.86 -14.36
CA THR A 173 -0.01 -15.30 -15.57
C THR A 173 -0.40 -14.50 -16.83
N ALA A 174 -1.65 -14.02 -16.89
CA ALA A 174 -2.14 -13.17 -17.97
C ALA A 174 -1.56 -11.74 -17.96
N HIS A 175 -0.97 -11.32 -16.82
CA HIS A 175 -0.54 -9.93 -16.61
C HIS A 175 0.84 -9.83 -15.91
N LYS A 176 1.61 -10.91 -15.91
CA LYS A 176 2.90 -11.00 -15.21
C LYS A 176 3.89 -9.89 -15.65
N ASP A 177 3.84 -9.51 -16.91
CA ASP A 177 4.73 -8.50 -17.50
C ASP A 177 4.45 -7.07 -16.95
N ARG A 178 3.31 -6.89 -16.28
CA ARG A 178 2.95 -5.64 -15.58
C ARG A 178 3.43 -5.60 -14.13
N VAL A 179 3.90 -6.73 -13.59
CA VAL A 179 4.30 -6.86 -12.18
C VAL A 179 5.80 -6.68 -12.05
N SER A 180 6.21 -5.58 -11.42
CA SER A 180 7.61 -5.27 -11.13
C SER A 180 8.15 -6.07 -9.95
N ALA A 181 7.31 -6.41 -8.98
CA ALA A 181 7.68 -7.22 -7.83
C ALA A 181 6.46 -7.84 -7.13
N ILE A 182 6.71 -8.94 -6.43
CA ILE A 182 5.78 -9.55 -5.49
C ILE A 182 6.42 -9.49 -4.10
N ILE A 183 5.73 -8.88 -3.14
CA ILE A 183 6.12 -8.82 -1.73
C ILE A 183 5.22 -9.76 -0.95
N ARG A 184 5.81 -10.59 -0.10
CA ARG A 184 5.07 -11.53 0.75
C ARG A 184 5.11 -11.04 2.19
N LEU A 185 3.94 -10.71 2.72
CA LEU A 185 3.83 -10.53 4.17
C LEU A 185 4.04 -11.88 4.84
N PRO A 186 4.81 -11.92 5.94
CA PRO A 186 5.11 -13.18 6.59
C PRO A 186 3.85 -13.81 7.21
N ASP A 187 3.73 -15.12 7.06
CA ASP A 187 2.76 -15.91 7.83
C ASP A 187 3.30 -16.10 9.26
N LEU A 188 2.76 -15.34 10.18
CA LEU A 188 3.27 -15.23 11.55
C LEU A 188 2.47 -16.10 12.51
N LYS A 189 3.17 -16.77 13.45
CA LYS A 189 2.50 -17.44 14.57
C LYS A 189 1.66 -16.45 15.35
N LYS A 190 0.34 -16.69 15.40
CA LYS A 190 -0.66 -15.76 15.97
C LYS A 190 -0.40 -15.42 17.43
N GLU A 191 0.09 -16.40 18.20
CA GLU A 191 0.30 -16.26 19.67
C GLU A 191 1.54 -15.43 20.04
N THR A 192 2.46 -15.20 19.09
CA THR A 192 3.73 -14.51 19.35
C THR A 192 3.98 -13.39 18.34
N PHE A 193 4.67 -13.67 17.25
CA PHE A 193 5.01 -12.67 16.22
C PHE A 193 3.78 -11.94 15.67
N GLY A 194 2.69 -12.69 15.39
CA GLY A 194 1.46 -12.12 14.87
C GLY A 194 0.80 -11.18 15.88
N ARG A 195 0.80 -11.55 17.17
CA ARG A 195 0.27 -10.70 18.23
C ARG A 195 1.09 -9.42 18.39
N ASP A 196 2.41 -9.52 18.48
CA ASP A 196 3.27 -8.35 18.63
C ASP A 196 3.11 -7.37 17.46
N LEU A 197 3.04 -7.88 16.22
CA LEU A 197 2.79 -7.05 15.04
C LEU A 197 1.38 -6.44 15.09
N SER A 198 0.37 -7.22 15.45
CA SER A 198 -1.01 -6.73 15.56
C SER A 198 -1.13 -5.61 16.58
N ASP A 199 -0.54 -5.77 17.78
CA ASP A 199 -0.56 -4.77 18.84
C ASP A 199 0.13 -3.46 18.37
N MET A 200 1.26 -3.56 17.69
CA MET A 200 1.96 -2.42 17.09
C MET A 200 1.09 -1.69 16.04
N LEU A 201 0.47 -2.45 15.15
CA LEU A 201 -0.38 -1.89 14.08
C LEU A 201 -1.66 -1.26 14.64
N GLN A 202 -2.29 -1.86 15.63
CA GLN A 202 -3.48 -1.31 16.29
C GLN A 202 -3.17 -0.01 17.04
N ALA A 203 -1.97 0.09 17.60
CA ALA A 203 -1.48 1.32 18.23
C ALA A 203 -0.99 2.37 17.22
N HIS A 204 -1.02 2.08 15.92
CA HIS A 204 -0.50 2.92 14.84
C HIS A 204 0.95 3.39 15.08
N LEU A 205 1.79 2.48 15.59
CA LEU A 205 3.19 2.74 15.83
C LEU A 205 4.04 2.30 14.63
N THR A 206 5.05 3.09 14.32
CA THR A 206 6.15 2.64 13.47
C THR A 206 7.00 1.60 14.20
N PHE A 207 7.80 0.82 13.49
CA PHE A 207 8.73 -0.10 14.13
C PHE A 207 9.70 0.60 15.08
N GLU A 208 10.18 1.80 14.71
CA GLU A 208 11.08 2.58 15.57
C GLU A 208 10.39 3.03 16.86
N GLU A 209 9.19 3.60 16.76
CA GLU A 209 8.42 4.00 17.93
C GLU A 209 8.11 2.80 18.83
N ALA A 210 7.62 1.69 18.25
CA ALA A 210 7.32 0.50 19.02
C ALA A 210 8.56 -0.04 19.76
N MET A 211 9.69 -0.19 19.06
CA MET A 211 10.92 -0.69 19.68
C MET A 211 11.51 0.27 20.73
N ALA A 212 11.19 1.55 20.68
CA ALA A 212 11.60 2.55 21.68
C ALA A 212 10.74 2.55 22.95
N LEU A 213 9.56 1.89 22.94
CA LEU A 213 8.66 1.87 24.11
C LEU A 213 9.31 1.14 25.30
N PRO A 214 9.44 1.80 26.47
CA PRO A 214 9.99 1.15 27.67
C PRO A 214 9.20 -0.07 28.15
N SER A 215 7.89 -0.09 27.88
CA SER A 215 6.97 -1.16 28.28
C SER A 215 7.15 -2.47 27.51
N LEU A 216 7.80 -2.46 26.34
CA LEU A 216 8.00 -3.67 25.57
C LEU A 216 9.11 -4.55 26.12
N THR A 217 8.82 -5.86 26.20
CA THR A 217 9.82 -6.86 26.59
C THR A 217 10.95 -6.95 25.55
N ILE A 218 12.10 -7.44 25.98
CA ILE A 218 13.23 -7.68 25.06
C ILE A 218 12.86 -8.64 23.93
N MET A 219 12.03 -9.65 24.22
CA MET A 219 11.60 -10.62 23.22
C MET A 219 10.61 -10.06 22.21
N THR A 220 9.70 -9.16 22.64
CA THR A 220 8.79 -8.44 21.72
C THR A 220 9.59 -7.56 20.77
N ARG A 221 10.56 -6.79 21.28
CA ARG A 221 11.47 -5.99 20.43
C ARG A 221 12.25 -6.83 19.44
N GLN A 222 12.75 -7.99 19.88
CA GLN A 222 13.47 -8.91 19.01
C GLN A 222 12.60 -9.42 17.86
N ARG A 223 11.34 -9.84 18.16
CA ARG A 223 10.41 -10.31 17.13
C ARG A 223 10.02 -9.22 16.14
N LEU A 224 9.73 -8.00 16.63
CA LEU A 224 9.45 -6.86 15.74
C LEU A 224 10.67 -6.51 14.85
N SER A 225 11.88 -6.58 15.41
CA SER A 225 13.12 -6.37 14.63
C SER A 225 13.29 -7.40 13.51
N ILE A 226 12.99 -8.68 13.79
CA ILE A 226 13.03 -9.76 12.78
C ILE A 226 12.01 -9.50 11.67
N ILE A 227 10.75 -9.15 12.03
CA ILE A 227 9.70 -8.83 11.06
C ILE A 227 10.11 -7.63 10.21
N LYS A 228 10.56 -6.54 10.84
CA LYS A 228 11.06 -5.34 10.14
C LYS A 228 12.13 -5.70 9.13
N LYS A 229 13.17 -6.43 9.57
CA LYS A 229 14.28 -6.85 8.71
C LYS A 229 13.78 -7.63 7.49
N GLN A 230 12.95 -8.65 7.71
CA GLN A 230 12.40 -9.50 6.65
C GLN A 230 11.59 -8.68 5.62
N LEU A 231 10.77 -7.73 6.08
CA LEU A 231 9.97 -6.88 5.19
C LEU A 231 10.85 -5.88 4.42
N PHE A 232 11.80 -5.26 5.10
CA PHE A 232 12.67 -4.24 4.49
C PHE A 232 13.67 -4.85 3.51
N GLU A 233 14.12 -6.10 3.70
CA GLU A 233 14.92 -6.85 2.73
C GLU A 233 14.14 -7.10 1.44
N GLN A 234 12.84 -7.44 1.53
CA GLN A 234 12.00 -7.58 0.35
C GLN A 234 11.79 -6.23 -0.35
N LEU A 235 11.54 -5.14 0.40
CA LEU A 235 11.40 -3.80 -0.16
C LEU A 235 12.69 -3.34 -0.85
N ALA A 236 13.86 -3.68 -0.31
CA ALA A 236 15.15 -3.36 -0.92
C ALA A 236 15.38 -4.05 -2.27
N ALA A 237 14.71 -5.16 -2.52
CA ALA A 237 14.80 -5.90 -3.78
C ALA A 237 13.80 -5.40 -4.85
N VAL A 238 12.91 -4.47 -4.51
CA VAL A 238 11.92 -3.91 -5.45
C VAL A 238 12.56 -2.80 -6.28
N PRO A 239 12.64 -2.94 -7.62
CA PRO A 239 13.37 -1.99 -8.49
C PRO A 239 12.80 -0.57 -8.48
N VAL A 240 11.55 -0.40 -8.08
CA VAL A 240 10.79 0.87 -8.12
C VAL A 240 10.61 1.53 -6.75
N LEU A 241 11.42 1.12 -5.72
CA LEU A 241 11.39 1.66 -4.36
C LEU A 241 12.68 2.37 -3.94
#